data_03f221b61f37cc45b4701a1917fbb243
#
_entry.id   03f221b61f37cc45b4701a1917fbb243
#
_cell.length_a   1.000
_cell.length_b   1.000
_cell.length_c   1.000
_cell.angle_alpha   90.00
_cell.angle_beta   90.00
_cell.angle_gamma   90.00
#
_symmetry.space_group_name_H-M   'P 1'
#
loop_
_entity.id
_entity.type
_entity.pdbx_description
1 polymer ?
#
loop_
_entity_poly.entity_id
_entity_poly.type
_entity_poly.pdbx_seq_one_letter_code
_entity_poly.pdbx_strand_id
1 'polypeptide(L)' 'MITRLPIYNKLLSINKIVSQKDFVDALNISTATFKRDINTLRKQFNIPILYSYWDRGYYLADKKVFEYLFNKDITGVSKN' A
#
# COMPACT_ATOMS: atom_id res chain seq x y z
N MET A 1 13.79 4.41 2.61
CA MET A 1 13.02 3.19 2.32
C MET A 1 12.06 2.86 3.44
N ILE A 2 10.90 2.34 3.12
CA ILE A 2 9.92 1.99 4.13
C ILE A 2 10.14 0.56 4.60
N THR A 3 10.55 0.40 5.85
CA THR A 3 10.76 -0.94 6.40
C THR A 3 9.45 -1.67 6.62
N ARG A 4 8.35 -0.93 6.64
CA ARG A 4 7.01 -1.49 6.85
C ARG A 4 6.33 -1.95 5.56
N LEU A 5 7.04 -1.88 4.45
CA LEU A 5 6.47 -2.19 3.14
C LEU A 5 5.78 -3.56 3.07
N PRO A 6 6.38 -4.63 3.60
CA PRO A 6 5.70 -5.94 3.56
C PRO A 6 4.37 -5.95 4.31
N ILE A 7 4.25 -5.19 5.38
CA ILE A 7 3.01 -5.13 6.14
C ILE A 7 1.95 -4.37 5.34
N TYR A 8 2.34 -3.29 4.67
CA TYR A 8 1.42 -2.57 3.80
C TYR A 8 0.93 -3.48 2.67
N ASN A 9 1.82 -4.26 2.09
CA ASN A 9 1.46 -5.18 1.05
C ASN A 9 0.41 -6.20 1.54
N LYS A 10 0.56 -6.65 2.77
CA LYS A 10 -0.35 -7.62 3.35
C LYS A 10 -1.72 -7.01 3.64
N LEU A 11 -1.74 -5.77 4.09
CA LEU A 11 -2.99 -5.11 4.47
C LEU A 11 -3.74 -4.52 3.29
N LEU A 12 -3.02 -3.99 2.31
CA LEU A 12 -3.66 -3.36 1.16
C LEU A 12 -4.22 -4.41 0.20
N SER A 13 -5.41 -4.16 -0.28
CA SER A 13 -6.09 -5.11 -1.16
C SER A 13 -7.16 -4.38 -1.97
N ILE A 14 -7.45 -4.89 -3.15
CA ILE A 14 -8.54 -4.35 -3.97
C ILE A 14 -9.90 -4.81 -3.45
N ASN A 15 -9.91 -5.89 -2.67
CA ASN A 15 -11.16 -6.46 -2.17
C ASN A 15 -11.45 -6.09 -0.72
N LYS A 16 -10.60 -5.30 -0.11
CA LYS A 16 -10.77 -4.99 1.29
C LYS A 16 -10.37 -3.56 1.56
N ILE A 17 -11.21 -2.86 2.29
CA ILE A 17 -10.96 -1.48 2.65
C ILE A 17 -10.50 -1.45 4.10
N VAL A 18 -9.33 -0.85 4.34
CA VAL A 18 -8.73 -0.82 5.66
C VAL A 18 -8.66 0.62 6.15
N SER A 19 -9.18 0.87 7.32
CA SER A 19 -9.21 2.21 7.87
C SER A 19 -7.83 2.67 8.31
N GLN A 20 -7.66 3.99 8.42
CA GLN A 20 -6.43 4.56 8.93
C GLN A 20 -6.11 4.02 10.32
N LYS A 21 -7.13 3.91 11.16
CA LYS A 21 -6.96 3.40 12.51
C LYS A 21 -6.40 1.98 12.50
N ASP A 22 -6.91 1.14 11.62
CA ASP A 22 -6.45 -0.24 11.52
C ASP A 22 -5.00 -0.30 11.08
N PHE A 23 -4.58 0.55 10.14
CA PHE A 23 -3.17 0.61 9.75
C PHE A 23 -2.30 1.08 10.89
N VAL A 24 -2.70 2.16 11.54
CA VAL A 24 -1.94 2.74 12.63
C VAL A 24 -1.76 1.73 13.78
N ASP A 25 -2.83 1.02 14.11
CA ASP A 25 -2.79 0.03 15.17
C ASP A 25 -1.92 -1.17 14.77
N ALA A 26 -2.11 -1.67 13.57
CA ALA A 26 -1.36 -2.85 13.11
C ALA A 26 0.13 -2.56 12.97
N LEU A 27 0.47 -1.35 12.55
CA LEU A 27 1.86 -0.96 12.31
C LEU A 27 2.51 -0.35 13.54
N ASN A 28 1.72 0.00 14.54
CA ASN A 28 2.20 0.65 15.76
C ASN A 28 2.97 1.94 15.43
N ILE A 29 2.37 2.79 14.62
CA ILE A 29 2.97 4.05 14.20
C ILE A 29 2.00 5.18 14.45
N SER A 30 2.50 6.42 14.35
CA SER A 30 1.64 7.59 14.48
C SER A 30 0.87 7.84 13.19
N THR A 31 -0.18 8.63 13.29
CA THR A 31 -0.95 9.06 12.14
C THR A 31 -0.07 9.81 11.13
N ALA A 32 0.82 10.66 11.64
CA ALA A 32 1.71 11.42 10.79
C ALA A 32 2.64 10.51 9.99
N THR A 33 3.18 9.48 10.65
CA THR A 33 4.04 8.52 9.97
C THR A 33 3.25 7.75 8.92
N PHE A 34 2.02 7.34 9.26
CA PHE A 34 1.17 6.65 8.31
C PHE A 34 0.92 7.48 7.04
N LYS A 35 0.58 8.74 7.21
CA LYS A 35 0.32 9.61 6.06
C LYS A 35 1.56 9.80 5.20
N ARG A 36 2.72 9.89 5.84
CA ARG A 36 3.97 10.00 5.13
C ARG A 36 4.25 8.73 4.33
N ASP A 37 4.02 7.57 4.94
CA ASP A 37 4.20 6.29 4.27
C ASP A 37 3.29 6.16 3.05
N ILE A 38 2.01 6.49 3.21
CA ILE A 38 1.06 6.44 2.09
C ILE A 38 1.51 7.33 0.95
N ASN A 39 1.97 8.54 1.29
CA ASN A 39 2.46 9.46 0.28
C ASN A 39 3.67 8.88 -0.46
N THR A 40 4.59 8.26 0.27
CA THR A 40 5.77 7.63 -0.32
C THR A 40 5.36 6.49 -1.25
N LEU A 41 4.42 5.65 -0.81
CA LEU A 41 3.95 4.55 -1.64
C LEU A 41 3.32 5.04 -2.93
N ARG A 42 2.54 6.11 -2.84
CA ARG A 42 1.89 6.68 -4.03
C ARG A 42 2.88 7.32 -4.98
N LYS A 43 3.82 8.09 -4.46
CA LYS A 43 4.70 8.89 -5.29
C LYS A 43 5.98 8.20 -5.71
N GLN A 44 6.63 7.50 -4.79
CA GLN A 44 7.90 6.85 -5.12
C GLN A 44 7.73 5.48 -5.72
N PHE A 45 6.72 4.75 -5.30
CA PHE A 45 6.49 3.39 -5.79
C PHE A 45 5.34 3.31 -6.78
N ASN A 46 4.65 4.43 -7.02
CA ASN A 46 3.52 4.48 -7.96
C ASN A 46 2.44 3.46 -7.65
N ILE A 47 2.22 3.19 -6.37
CA ILE A 47 1.18 2.26 -5.97
C ILE A 47 -0.16 2.98 -5.93
N PRO A 48 -1.17 2.49 -6.66
CA PRO A 48 -2.45 3.17 -6.75
C PRO A 48 -3.32 2.93 -5.52
N ILE A 49 -3.01 3.64 -4.45
CA ILE A 49 -3.76 3.57 -3.20
C ILE A 49 -4.85 4.62 -3.24
N LEU A 50 -6.09 4.18 -3.13
CA LEU A 50 -7.24 5.07 -3.13
C LEU A 50 -7.89 5.10 -1.76
N TYR A 51 -8.70 6.13 -1.53
CA TYR A 51 -9.43 6.29 -0.29
C TYR A 51 -10.92 6.28 -0.58
N SER A 52 -11.67 5.44 0.12
CA SER A 52 -13.11 5.38 -0.02
C SER A 52 -13.75 6.24 1.07
N TYR A 53 -14.41 7.32 0.67
CA TYR A 53 -15.10 8.19 1.62
C TYR A 53 -16.30 7.49 2.23
N TRP A 54 -16.93 6.61 1.47
CA TRP A 54 -18.10 5.89 1.95
C TRP A 54 -17.74 4.90 3.03
N ASP A 55 -16.62 4.20 2.84
CA ASP A 55 -16.19 3.15 3.76
C ASP A 55 -15.11 3.62 4.73
N ARG A 56 -14.64 4.85 4.56
CA ARG A 56 -13.65 5.46 5.42
C ARG A 56 -12.39 4.61 5.53
N GLY A 57 -11.85 4.24 4.40
CA GLY A 57 -10.65 3.41 4.41
C GLY A 57 -9.91 3.44 3.09
N TYR A 58 -8.76 2.80 3.11
CA TYR A 58 -7.86 2.74 1.96
C TYR A 58 -7.93 1.39 1.29
N TYR A 59 -7.70 1.38 -0.02
CA TYR A 59 -7.68 0.14 -0.78
C TYR A 59 -6.82 0.31 -2.02
N LEU A 60 -6.43 -0.83 -2.63
CA LEU A 60 -5.66 -0.80 -3.85
C LEU A 60 -6.58 -0.75 -5.06
N ALA A 61 -6.29 0.14 -5.98
CA ALA A 61 -7.03 0.18 -7.23
C ALA A 61 -6.64 -0.97 -8.13
N ASP A 62 -5.35 -1.39 -8.08
CA ASP A 62 -4.87 -2.48 -8.91
C ASP A 62 -3.80 -3.26 -8.18
N LYS A 63 -4.16 -4.42 -7.69
CA LYS A 63 -3.24 -5.27 -6.94
C LYS A 63 -2.11 -5.79 -7.81
N LYS A 64 -2.35 -5.97 -9.09
CA LYS A 64 -1.30 -6.47 -10.00
C LYS A 64 -0.12 -5.52 -10.04
N VAL A 65 -0.39 -4.22 -10.02
CA VAL A 65 0.69 -3.25 -10.03
C VAL A 65 1.56 -3.41 -8.80
N PHE A 66 0.93 -3.58 -7.63
CA PHE A 66 1.65 -3.75 -6.39
C PHE A 66 2.48 -5.02 -6.41
N GLU A 67 1.89 -6.11 -6.85
CA GLU A 67 2.60 -7.39 -6.93
C GLU A 67 3.77 -7.30 -7.90
N TYR A 68 3.56 -6.64 -9.02
CA TYR A 68 4.62 -6.45 -10.00
C TYR A 68 5.81 -5.72 -9.39
N LEU A 69 5.55 -4.65 -8.65
CA LEU A 69 6.62 -3.88 -8.05
C LEU A 69 7.42 -4.67 -7.02
N PHE A 70 6.74 -5.57 -6.30
CA PHE A 70 7.42 -6.41 -5.33
C PHE A 70 8.25 -7.49 -5.98
N ASN A 71 7.83 -7.97 -7.14
CA ASN A 71 8.47 -9.11 -7.79
C ASN A 71 9.31 -8.77 -9.00
N LYS A 72 9.40 -7.52 -9.36
CA LYS A 72 10.07 -7.18 -10.62
C LYS A 72 11.52 -7.57 -10.66
N ASP A 73 12.20 -7.55 -9.51
CA ASP A 73 13.62 -7.94 -9.47
C ASP A 73 13.75 -9.44 -9.60
N ILE A 74 12.76 -10.16 -9.13
CA ILE A 74 12.78 -11.62 -9.16
C ILE A 74 12.53 -12.10 -10.57
N THR A 75 11.52 -11.55 -11.21
CA THR A 75 11.15 -11.99 -12.55
C THR A 75 12.10 -11.45 -13.59
N GLY A 76 12.56 -10.26 -13.38
CA GLY A 76 13.41 -9.61 -14.35
C GLY A 76 12.77 -9.49 -15.69
N VAL A 77 11.59 -9.73 -15.78
CA VAL A 77 11.00 -9.86 -16.98
C VAL A 77 10.06 -9.06 -17.44
N SER A 78 9.99 -8.77 -17.95
CA SER A 78 9.00 -8.21 -18.22
C SER A 78 8.37 -8.43 -19.38
N LYS A 79 8.43 -8.79 -19.60
CA LYS A 79 8.04 -8.93 -20.41
C LYS A 79 7.43 -8.64 -20.91
N ASN A 80 7.40 -8.49 -21.03
CA ASN A 80 6.91 -8.46 -21.58
C ASN A 80 6.67 -8.18 -21.80
#